data_f3c5e891f4bf5af31ad6c2ecd700a114
#
_entry.id   f3c5e891f4bf5af31ad6c2ecd700a114
#
_cell.length_a   1.000
_cell.length_b   1.000
_cell.length_c   1.000
_cell.angle_alpha   90.00
_cell.angle_beta   90.00
_cell.angle_gamma   90.00
#
_symmetry.space_group_name_H-M   'P 1'
#
loop_
_entity.id
_entity.type
_entity.pdbx_description
1 polymer ?
#
loop_
_entity_poly.entity_id
_entity_poly.type
_entity_poly.pdbx_seq_one_letter_code
_entity_poly.pdbx_strand_id
1 'polypeptide(L)'
;DMLAALGLRYGSEEAIDFAVDIQKTLAVEAYRASVHLAKDRGSFKIYDTRREENNPFIKRLREADPDMYAEMVKYGRRNIACLTIAPTGTTSLMTQTTSGIEPVFLPVYKRRRKVNPNDQNVHIDFVDESGDSYEEFIVFHHKFADWMKANGYDTTKCYTDEEIDELVAQSPYYKATSNDIDWVAKVRMQGQVQKWVDHSISVTVNLPSDVTEELVGNLYIEAWKSGCKGCTVYRDGSRAGVLVSNKDKKQTTSPNEMPAKRPMELDADVVRFQNNKEKWIAFIGLYNGRPYEIFTGIADDEEGIMLPKAVTSGKIVKHYDAEGNSRYDFQFQNKRG
;
A
#
# COMPACT_ATOMS: atom_id res chain seq x y z
N ASP A 1 -7.78 -11.13 -6.94
CA ASP A 1 -8.26 -12.36 -6.30
C ASP A 1 -9.47 -12.97 -7.00
N MET A 2 -10.49 -12.18 -7.38
CA MET A 2 -11.66 -12.71 -8.09
C MET A 2 -11.26 -13.47 -9.38
N LEU A 3 -10.43 -12.88 -10.22
CA LEU A 3 -9.93 -13.53 -11.44
C LEU A 3 -9.18 -14.84 -11.12
N ALA A 4 -8.30 -14.82 -10.13
CA ALA A 4 -7.56 -16.00 -9.69
C ALA A 4 -8.49 -17.12 -9.18
N ALA A 5 -9.55 -16.77 -8.43
CA ALA A 5 -10.54 -17.75 -7.97
C ALA A 5 -11.31 -18.41 -9.13
N LEU A 6 -11.42 -17.73 -10.26
CA LEU A 6 -12.05 -18.24 -11.50
C LEU A 6 -11.04 -18.93 -12.44
N GLY A 7 -9.79 -19.08 -12.02
CA GLY A 7 -8.74 -19.66 -12.85
C GLY A 7 -8.20 -18.72 -13.94
N LEU A 8 -8.56 -17.44 -13.90
CA LEU A 8 -8.13 -16.42 -14.85
C LEU A 8 -6.88 -15.70 -14.36
N ARG A 9 -5.86 -15.67 -15.21
CA ARG A 9 -4.61 -14.97 -14.90
C ARG A 9 -4.78 -13.46 -15.14
N TYR A 10 -4.55 -12.64 -14.12
CA TYR A 10 -4.59 -11.19 -14.24
C TYR A 10 -3.69 -10.70 -15.41
N GLY A 11 -4.24 -9.85 -16.27
CA GLY A 11 -3.54 -9.31 -17.43
C GLY A 11 -3.61 -10.16 -18.70
N SER A 12 -4.21 -11.36 -18.68
CA SER A 12 -4.54 -12.08 -19.91
C SER A 12 -5.72 -11.44 -20.61
N GLU A 13 -5.84 -11.59 -21.92
CA GLU A 13 -6.97 -11.07 -22.71
C GLU A 13 -8.31 -11.58 -22.17
N GLU A 14 -8.41 -12.87 -21.86
CA GLU A 14 -9.60 -13.48 -21.27
C GLU A 14 -9.98 -12.85 -19.93
N ALA A 15 -9.00 -12.58 -19.07
CA ALA A 15 -9.21 -11.92 -17.79
C ALA A 15 -9.65 -10.45 -17.95
N ILE A 16 -9.11 -9.75 -18.95
CA ILE A 16 -9.49 -8.38 -19.30
C ILE A 16 -10.94 -8.36 -19.77
N ASP A 17 -11.31 -9.21 -20.73
CA ASP A 17 -12.67 -9.28 -21.27
C ASP A 17 -13.68 -9.60 -20.17
N PHE A 18 -13.40 -10.58 -19.33
CA PHE A 18 -14.25 -10.94 -18.19
C PHE A 18 -14.42 -9.77 -17.20
N ALA A 19 -13.34 -9.07 -16.84
CA ALA A 19 -13.40 -7.92 -15.96
C ALA A 19 -14.23 -6.78 -16.57
N VAL A 20 -14.12 -6.56 -17.88
CA VAL A 20 -14.91 -5.58 -18.63
C VAL A 20 -16.40 -5.94 -18.61
N ASP A 21 -16.75 -7.19 -18.81
CA ASP A 21 -18.16 -7.64 -18.79
C ASP A 21 -18.80 -7.47 -17.42
N ILE A 22 -18.07 -7.78 -16.35
CA ILE A 22 -18.53 -7.49 -14.98
C ILE A 22 -18.77 -5.99 -14.80
N GLN A 23 -17.80 -5.17 -15.18
CA GLN A 23 -17.91 -3.73 -14.99
C GLN A 23 -19.01 -3.11 -15.84
N LYS A 24 -19.24 -3.62 -17.07
CA LYS A 24 -20.37 -3.27 -17.92
C LYS A 24 -21.70 -3.57 -17.23
N THR A 25 -21.84 -4.77 -16.68
CA THR A 25 -23.04 -5.18 -15.94
C THR A 25 -23.29 -4.27 -14.75
N LEU A 26 -22.23 -4.00 -13.94
CA LEU A 26 -22.32 -3.07 -12.82
C LEU A 26 -22.76 -1.67 -13.27
N ALA A 27 -22.24 -1.17 -14.40
CA ALA A 27 -22.56 0.15 -14.91
C ALA A 27 -24.03 0.25 -15.33
N VAL A 28 -24.50 -0.71 -16.11
CA VAL A 28 -25.90 -0.76 -16.59
C VAL A 28 -26.86 -0.83 -15.41
N GLU A 29 -26.63 -1.73 -14.47
CA GLU A 29 -27.53 -1.94 -13.33
C GLU A 29 -27.50 -0.77 -12.32
N ALA A 30 -26.34 -0.16 -12.10
CA ALA A 30 -26.23 1.03 -11.25
C ALA A 30 -27.03 2.21 -11.85
N TYR A 31 -26.94 2.41 -13.16
CA TYR A 31 -27.69 3.46 -13.84
C TYR A 31 -29.18 3.14 -13.90
N ARG A 32 -29.59 1.89 -14.13
CA ARG A 32 -30.97 1.42 -14.03
C ARG A 32 -31.56 1.72 -12.64
N ALA A 33 -30.83 1.37 -11.59
CA ALA A 33 -31.22 1.68 -10.20
C ALA A 33 -31.36 3.19 -9.97
N SER A 34 -30.45 4.00 -10.52
CA SER A 34 -30.51 5.46 -10.40
C SER A 34 -31.71 6.07 -11.16
N VAL A 35 -32.12 5.46 -12.28
CA VAL A 35 -33.35 5.83 -13.00
C VAL A 35 -34.59 5.47 -12.17
N HIS A 36 -34.63 4.29 -11.58
CA HIS A 36 -35.75 3.90 -10.70
C HIS A 36 -35.85 4.85 -9.49
N LEU A 37 -34.74 5.18 -8.86
CA LEU A 37 -34.75 6.18 -7.79
C LEU A 37 -35.22 7.56 -8.25
N ALA A 38 -34.97 7.94 -9.50
CA ALA A 38 -35.46 9.21 -10.04
C ALA A 38 -36.99 9.20 -10.27
N LYS A 39 -37.59 8.05 -10.61
CA LYS A 39 -39.06 7.92 -10.70
C LYS A 39 -39.72 8.22 -9.36
N ASP A 40 -39.12 7.80 -8.23
CA ASP A 40 -39.66 7.95 -6.89
C ASP A 40 -39.33 9.32 -6.25
N ARG A 41 -38.11 9.84 -6.50
CA ARG A 41 -37.53 10.98 -5.76
C ARG A 41 -37.15 12.16 -6.62
N GLY A 42 -37.43 12.10 -7.94
CA GLY A 42 -37.00 13.07 -8.92
C GLY A 42 -35.51 12.92 -9.30
N SER A 43 -35.14 13.43 -10.45
CA SER A 43 -33.78 13.47 -10.94
C SER A 43 -32.93 14.47 -10.15
N PHE A 44 -31.59 14.43 -10.30
CA PHE A 44 -30.75 15.50 -9.80
C PHE A 44 -31.06 16.82 -10.54
N LYS A 45 -30.90 17.96 -9.82
CA LYS A 45 -31.48 19.26 -10.22
C LYS A 45 -31.09 19.79 -11.57
N ILE A 46 -29.86 19.50 -12.03
CA ILE A 46 -29.32 20.04 -13.30
C ILE A 46 -29.33 19.02 -14.43
N TYR A 47 -30.09 17.92 -14.26
CA TYR A 47 -30.21 16.89 -15.28
C TYR A 47 -30.77 17.45 -16.59
N ASP A 48 -30.05 17.23 -17.65
CA ASP A 48 -30.48 17.58 -19.01
C ASP A 48 -29.82 16.62 -20.02
N THR A 49 -30.60 15.78 -20.67
CA THR A 49 -30.13 14.77 -21.66
C THR A 49 -29.30 15.38 -22.78
N ARG A 50 -29.61 16.62 -23.19
CA ARG A 50 -28.87 17.31 -24.25
C ARG A 50 -27.41 17.60 -23.87
N ARG A 51 -27.14 17.81 -22.58
CA ARG A 51 -25.78 18.05 -22.09
C ARG A 51 -24.91 16.79 -22.14
N GLU A 52 -25.52 15.62 -22.17
CA GLU A 52 -24.86 14.33 -22.12
C GLU A 52 -24.87 13.58 -23.45
N GLU A 53 -25.53 14.12 -24.46
CA GLU A 53 -25.70 13.48 -25.76
C GLU A 53 -24.39 13.02 -26.40
N ASN A 54 -23.33 13.79 -26.21
CA ASN A 54 -22.01 13.49 -26.76
C ASN A 54 -21.06 12.81 -25.77
N ASN A 55 -21.52 12.52 -24.54
CA ASN A 55 -20.70 11.84 -23.55
C ASN A 55 -20.46 10.37 -23.98
N PRO A 56 -19.20 9.92 -24.15
CA PRO A 56 -18.90 8.57 -24.61
C PRO A 56 -19.40 7.48 -23.67
N PHE A 57 -19.45 7.72 -22.36
CA PHE A 57 -19.98 6.77 -21.37
C PHE A 57 -21.49 6.61 -21.55
N ILE A 58 -22.23 7.70 -21.71
CA ILE A 58 -23.69 7.66 -21.92
C ILE A 58 -24.03 7.00 -23.26
N LYS A 59 -23.24 7.24 -24.32
CA LYS A 59 -23.41 6.52 -25.60
C LYS A 59 -23.28 5.01 -25.44
N ARG A 60 -22.27 4.54 -24.69
CA ARG A 60 -22.10 3.11 -24.39
C ARG A 60 -23.24 2.52 -23.57
N LEU A 61 -23.75 3.26 -22.58
CA LEU A 61 -24.95 2.82 -21.83
C LEU A 61 -26.16 2.66 -22.73
N ARG A 62 -26.39 3.63 -23.64
CA ARG A 62 -27.49 3.56 -24.62
C ARG A 62 -27.37 2.37 -25.58
N GLU A 63 -26.14 2.05 -26.01
CA GLU A 63 -25.88 0.90 -26.87
C GLU A 63 -26.06 -0.43 -26.12
N ALA A 64 -25.65 -0.46 -24.84
CA ALA A 64 -25.74 -1.66 -24.00
C ALA A 64 -27.18 -1.97 -23.56
N ASP A 65 -27.98 -0.93 -23.31
CA ASP A 65 -29.37 -1.06 -22.83
C ASP A 65 -30.22 0.13 -23.33
N PRO A 66 -30.79 0.03 -24.54
CA PRO A 66 -31.63 1.07 -25.10
C PRO A 66 -32.89 1.37 -24.29
N ASP A 67 -33.48 0.37 -23.66
CA ASP A 67 -34.72 0.49 -22.87
C ASP A 67 -34.46 1.28 -21.59
N MET A 68 -33.41 0.94 -20.85
CA MET A 68 -32.96 1.70 -19.68
C MET A 68 -32.62 3.16 -20.08
N TYR A 69 -31.97 3.36 -21.20
CA TYR A 69 -31.68 4.70 -21.70
C TYR A 69 -32.94 5.51 -22.04
N ALA A 70 -33.94 4.90 -22.67
CA ALA A 70 -35.22 5.55 -22.95
C ALA A 70 -35.94 5.98 -21.66
N GLU A 71 -35.91 5.14 -20.61
CA GLU A 71 -36.41 5.50 -19.29
C GLU A 71 -35.61 6.65 -18.66
N MET A 72 -34.28 6.63 -18.81
CA MET A 72 -33.41 7.70 -18.31
C MET A 72 -33.71 9.04 -19.01
N VAL A 73 -33.98 9.05 -20.30
CA VAL A 73 -34.43 10.26 -21.01
C VAL A 73 -35.75 10.79 -20.48
N LYS A 74 -36.69 9.90 -20.17
CA LYS A 74 -38.05 10.24 -19.71
C LYS A 74 -38.10 10.71 -18.27
N TYR A 75 -37.38 10.04 -17.35
CA TYR A 75 -37.49 10.26 -15.91
C TYR A 75 -36.25 10.91 -15.30
N GLY A 76 -35.18 10.99 -16.05
CA GLY A 76 -33.86 11.35 -15.53
C GLY A 76 -33.22 10.23 -14.72
N ARG A 77 -32.14 10.57 -14.03
CA ARG A 77 -31.54 9.71 -13.01
C ARG A 77 -31.28 10.47 -11.70
N ARG A 78 -31.29 9.77 -10.59
CA ARG A 78 -31.13 10.38 -9.27
C ARG A 78 -29.72 10.84 -8.98
N ASN A 79 -28.71 10.10 -9.44
CA ASN A 79 -27.29 10.32 -9.16
C ASN A 79 -26.59 10.90 -10.40
N ILE A 80 -25.72 11.89 -10.20
CA ILE A 80 -24.90 12.46 -11.29
C ILE A 80 -23.94 11.41 -11.82
N ALA A 81 -23.33 10.66 -10.91
CA ALA A 81 -22.38 9.59 -11.19
C ALA A 81 -22.61 8.44 -10.19
N CYS A 82 -22.31 7.21 -10.57
CA CYS A 82 -22.61 6.01 -9.81
C CYS A 82 -21.39 5.14 -9.52
N LEU A 83 -20.29 5.27 -10.29
CA LEU A 83 -19.22 4.28 -10.32
C LEU A 83 -17.85 4.94 -10.18
N THR A 84 -17.07 4.42 -9.23
CA THR A 84 -15.64 4.74 -9.06
C THR A 84 -14.91 3.49 -8.60
N ILE A 85 -13.63 3.39 -8.89
CA ILE A 85 -12.75 2.38 -8.31
C ILE A 85 -11.75 3.10 -7.42
N ALA A 86 -12.09 3.14 -6.13
CA ALA A 86 -11.25 3.72 -5.08
C ALA A 86 -10.16 2.73 -4.61
N PRO A 87 -9.13 3.17 -3.87
CA PRO A 87 -8.09 2.29 -3.35
C PRO A 87 -8.60 1.16 -2.46
N THR A 88 -9.65 1.38 -1.67
CA THR A 88 -10.32 0.37 -0.82
C THR A 88 -9.39 -0.43 0.11
N GLY A 89 -8.26 0.14 0.55
CA GLY A 89 -7.24 -0.57 1.32
C GLY A 89 -7.77 -1.20 2.61
N THR A 90 -8.48 -0.44 3.45
CA THR A 90 -9.07 -0.95 4.70
C THR A 90 -10.15 -2.01 4.45
N THR A 91 -11.03 -1.78 3.47
CA THR A 91 -12.10 -2.72 3.13
C THR A 91 -11.51 -4.04 2.62
N SER A 92 -10.48 -3.99 1.79
CA SER A 92 -9.82 -5.19 1.26
C SER A 92 -9.14 -6.01 2.37
N LEU A 93 -8.57 -5.36 3.37
CA LEU A 93 -8.02 -6.05 4.55
C LEU A 93 -9.11 -6.79 5.33
N MET A 94 -10.28 -6.18 5.51
CA MET A 94 -11.42 -6.81 6.19
C MET A 94 -11.96 -8.03 5.41
N THR A 95 -11.98 -7.95 4.09
CA THR A 95 -12.45 -9.04 3.22
C THR A 95 -11.35 -10.04 2.87
N GLN A 96 -10.10 -9.76 3.29
CA GLN A 96 -8.92 -10.60 2.99
C GLN A 96 -8.70 -10.82 1.49
N THR A 97 -8.91 -9.76 0.71
CA THR A 97 -8.77 -9.74 -0.75
C THR A 97 -7.83 -8.63 -1.22
N THR A 98 -7.51 -8.62 -2.51
CA THR A 98 -6.84 -7.48 -3.16
C THR A 98 -7.74 -6.26 -3.24
N SER A 99 -7.15 -5.07 -3.29
CA SER A 99 -7.86 -3.78 -3.36
C SER A 99 -8.25 -3.41 -4.78
N GLY A 100 -9.46 -2.88 -4.97
CA GLY A 100 -9.93 -2.35 -6.25
C GLY A 100 -9.74 -3.35 -7.39
N ILE A 101 -9.06 -2.92 -8.46
CA ILE A 101 -8.63 -3.79 -9.57
C ILE A 101 -7.12 -4.06 -9.56
N GLU A 102 -6.47 -3.92 -8.40
CA GLU A 102 -5.05 -4.23 -8.27
C GLU A 102 -4.79 -5.74 -8.30
N PRO A 103 -3.68 -6.19 -8.93
CA PRO A 103 -3.20 -7.54 -8.73
C PRO A 103 -2.70 -7.75 -7.31
N VAL A 104 -2.54 -9.00 -6.88
CA VAL A 104 -1.89 -9.29 -5.61
C VAL A 104 -0.46 -8.73 -5.60
N PHE A 105 -0.03 -8.20 -4.45
CA PHE A 105 1.35 -7.73 -4.32
C PHE A 105 2.32 -8.91 -4.35
N LEU A 106 2.17 -9.85 -3.41
CA LEU A 106 2.89 -11.11 -3.36
C LEU A 106 1.92 -12.21 -2.88
N PRO A 107 1.86 -13.38 -3.55
CA PRO A 107 1.04 -14.50 -3.09
C PRO A 107 1.64 -15.16 -1.84
N VAL A 108 2.95 -15.05 -1.67
CA VAL A 108 3.71 -15.55 -0.51
C VAL A 108 4.75 -14.53 -0.11
N TYR A 109 4.90 -14.27 1.17
CA TYR A 109 5.91 -13.37 1.72
C TYR A 109 6.44 -13.88 3.06
N LYS A 110 7.66 -13.46 3.43
CA LYS A 110 8.24 -13.73 4.73
C LYS A 110 7.93 -12.57 5.68
N ARG A 111 7.44 -12.89 6.85
CA ARG A 111 7.24 -11.95 7.94
C ARG A 111 8.31 -12.19 9.00
N ARG A 112 8.99 -11.14 9.43
CA ARG A 112 9.96 -11.18 10.52
C ARG A 112 9.32 -10.78 11.83
N ARG A 113 9.54 -11.58 12.86
CA ARG A 113 9.24 -11.25 14.24
C ARG A 113 10.55 -11.11 15.01
N LYS A 114 10.74 -9.96 15.66
CA LYS A 114 11.90 -9.77 16.54
C LYS A 114 11.80 -10.73 17.71
N VAL A 115 12.87 -11.45 17.96
CA VAL A 115 12.99 -12.35 19.11
C VAL A 115 13.36 -11.52 20.35
N ASN A 116 12.55 -11.60 21.39
CA ASN A 116 12.85 -10.92 22.64
C ASN A 116 13.77 -11.79 23.52
N PRO A 117 14.57 -11.20 24.43
CA PRO A 117 15.49 -11.95 25.29
C PRO A 117 14.84 -13.04 26.16
N ASN A 118 13.53 -12.93 26.41
CA ASN A 118 12.75 -13.87 27.21
C ASN A 118 12.02 -14.94 26.38
N ASP A 119 12.10 -14.90 25.07
CA ASP A 119 11.48 -15.90 24.22
C ASP A 119 12.29 -17.21 24.30
N GLN A 120 11.65 -18.29 24.76
CA GLN A 120 12.26 -19.61 24.86
C GLN A 120 11.86 -20.48 23.67
N ASN A 121 12.78 -21.33 23.21
CA ASN A 121 12.55 -22.26 22.09
C ASN A 121 12.21 -21.60 20.74
N VAL A 122 12.78 -20.43 20.46
CA VAL A 122 12.59 -19.71 19.19
C VAL A 122 13.79 -19.98 18.30
N HIS A 123 13.53 -20.31 17.03
CA HIS A 123 14.58 -20.43 16.02
C HIS A 123 14.97 -19.02 15.53
N ILE A 124 16.27 -18.76 15.44
CA ILE A 124 16.79 -17.50 14.91
C ILE A 124 17.14 -17.72 13.43
N ASP A 125 16.35 -17.09 12.54
CA ASP A 125 16.54 -17.19 11.10
C ASP A 125 17.39 -16.05 10.52
N PHE A 126 17.36 -14.90 11.20
CA PHE A 126 18.03 -13.70 10.73
C PHE A 126 18.51 -12.84 11.90
N VAL A 127 19.71 -12.28 11.76
CA VAL A 127 20.24 -11.27 12.69
C VAL A 127 20.54 -10.01 11.85
N ASP A 128 19.98 -8.87 12.27
CA ASP A 128 20.21 -7.60 11.57
C ASP A 128 21.57 -6.99 11.94
N GLU A 129 21.91 -5.89 11.27
CA GLU A 129 23.16 -5.17 11.49
C GLU A 129 23.29 -4.56 12.89
N SER A 130 22.16 -4.40 13.59
CA SER A 130 22.11 -3.91 14.99
C SER A 130 22.35 -5.03 16.00
N GLY A 131 22.42 -6.30 15.56
CA GLY A 131 22.54 -7.48 16.38
C GLY A 131 21.20 -7.98 16.94
N ASP A 132 20.08 -7.47 16.43
CA ASP A 132 18.76 -7.95 16.78
C ASP A 132 18.43 -9.25 16.03
N SER A 133 17.91 -10.24 16.78
CA SER A 133 17.54 -11.55 16.23
C SER A 133 16.08 -11.60 15.82
N TYR A 134 15.81 -12.26 14.69
CA TYR A 134 14.47 -12.40 14.12
C TYR A 134 14.18 -13.85 13.76
N GLU A 135 12.94 -14.24 13.96
CA GLU A 135 12.33 -15.44 13.44
C GLU A 135 11.55 -15.11 12.18
N GLU A 136 11.69 -15.90 11.10
CA GLU A 136 10.99 -15.70 9.83
C GLU A 136 9.83 -16.69 9.70
N PHE A 137 8.66 -16.18 9.33
CA PHE A 137 7.47 -16.97 9.05
C PHE A 137 7.05 -16.77 7.60
N ILE A 138 6.77 -17.87 6.92
CA ILE A 138 6.11 -17.84 5.62
C ILE A 138 4.64 -17.50 5.85
N VAL A 139 4.16 -16.47 5.15
CA VAL A 139 2.77 -16.04 5.18
C VAL A 139 2.22 -16.13 3.77
N PHE A 140 1.16 -16.91 3.62
CA PHE A 140 0.42 -17.00 2.37
C PHE A 140 -0.65 -15.90 2.32
N HIS A 141 -0.79 -15.23 1.19
CA HIS A 141 -1.94 -14.40 0.92
C HIS A 141 -3.22 -15.23 1.09
N HIS A 142 -4.24 -14.69 1.75
CA HIS A 142 -5.42 -15.48 2.14
C HIS A 142 -6.05 -16.25 0.97
N LYS A 143 -6.23 -15.60 -0.18
CA LYS A 143 -6.84 -16.24 -1.35
C LYS A 143 -5.90 -17.20 -2.08
N PHE A 144 -4.59 -17.03 -1.94
CA PHE A 144 -3.62 -18.03 -2.37
C PHE A 144 -3.68 -19.27 -1.47
N ALA A 145 -3.79 -19.09 -0.15
CA ALA A 145 -4.01 -20.20 0.78
C ALA A 145 -5.32 -20.95 0.50
N ASP A 146 -6.40 -20.23 0.15
CA ASP A 146 -7.65 -20.88 -0.28
C ASP A 146 -7.47 -21.69 -1.56
N TRP A 147 -6.72 -21.19 -2.55
CA TRP A 147 -6.35 -21.93 -3.75
C TRP A 147 -5.52 -23.17 -3.42
N MET A 148 -4.52 -23.06 -2.53
CA MET A 148 -3.71 -24.19 -2.08
C MET A 148 -4.60 -25.30 -1.51
N LYS A 149 -5.50 -24.97 -0.58
CA LYS A 149 -6.45 -25.94 0.02
C LYS A 149 -7.35 -26.60 -1.01
N ALA A 150 -7.88 -25.83 -1.94
CA ALA A 150 -8.75 -26.34 -3.01
C ALA A 150 -8.01 -27.32 -3.96
N ASN A 151 -6.68 -27.20 -4.07
CA ASN A 151 -5.83 -28.08 -4.87
C ASN A 151 -5.11 -29.15 -4.04
N GLY A 152 -5.47 -29.33 -2.76
CA GLY A 152 -4.95 -30.41 -1.92
C GLY A 152 -3.58 -30.13 -1.29
N TYR A 153 -3.09 -28.90 -1.32
CA TYR A 153 -1.84 -28.52 -0.66
C TYR A 153 -2.04 -28.19 0.82
N ASP A 154 -1.09 -28.58 1.65
CA ASP A 154 -1.11 -28.30 3.09
C ASP A 154 -0.56 -26.91 3.38
N THR A 155 -1.40 -26.00 3.86
CA THR A 155 -1.02 -24.63 4.21
C THR A 155 -0.29 -24.51 5.55
N THR A 156 -0.11 -25.60 6.29
CA THR A 156 0.59 -25.63 7.57
C THR A 156 2.01 -26.18 7.46
N LYS A 157 2.34 -26.78 6.31
CA LYS A 157 3.67 -27.31 6.02
C LYS A 157 4.68 -26.16 5.90
N CYS A 158 5.90 -26.36 6.42
CA CYS A 158 7.04 -25.50 6.11
C CYS A 158 7.54 -25.82 4.71
N TYR A 159 7.43 -24.85 3.81
CA TYR A 159 7.88 -24.97 2.42
C TYR A 159 9.26 -24.33 2.25
N THR A 160 10.10 -24.90 1.39
CA THR A 160 11.33 -24.24 0.94
C THR A 160 11.01 -23.16 -0.09
N ASP A 161 11.97 -22.28 -0.38
CA ASP A 161 11.77 -21.23 -1.38
C ASP A 161 11.51 -21.81 -2.77
N GLU A 162 12.16 -22.94 -3.13
CA GLU A 162 11.95 -23.66 -4.37
C GLU A 162 10.54 -24.28 -4.46
N GLU A 163 10.07 -24.91 -3.38
CA GLU A 163 8.71 -25.45 -3.31
C GLU A 163 7.65 -24.34 -3.44
N ILE A 164 7.91 -23.14 -2.87
CA ILE A 164 7.03 -21.98 -3.01
C ILE A 164 6.99 -21.49 -4.44
N ASP A 165 8.15 -21.37 -5.10
CA ASP A 165 8.22 -20.97 -6.51
C ASP A 165 7.45 -21.95 -7.41
N GLU A 166 7.55 -23.27 -7.16
CA GLU A 166 6.78 -24.29 -7.87
C GLU A 166 5.28 -24.19 -7.64
N LEU A 167 4.84 -23.96 -6.40
CA LEU A 167 3.43 -23.74 -6.07
C LEU A 167 2.86 -22.50 -6.75
N VAL A 168 3.59 -21.41 -6.71
CA VAL A 168 3.18 -20.16 -7.39
C VAL A 168 3.12 -20.38 -8.89
N ALA A 169 4.09 -21.11 -9.48
CA ALA A 169 4.12 -21.39 -10.91
C ALA A 169 2.90 -22.18 -11.43
N GLN A 170 2.31 -23.02 -10.57
CA GLN A 170 1.10 -23.80 -10.89
C GLN A 170 -0.20 -23.03 -10.64
N SER A 171 -0.15 -21.85 -10.03
CA SER A 171 -1.31 -21.09 -9.61
C SER A 171 -1.71 -20.02 -10.64
N PRO A 172 -2.95 -19.49 -10.57
CA PRO A 172 -3.39 -18.33 -11.35
C PRO A 172 -2.64 -17.03 -11.02
N TYR A 173 -1.83 -17.04 -9.95
CA TYR A 173 -1.00 -15.90 -9.55
C TYR A 173 0.36 -15.85 -10.26
N TYR A 174 0.71 -16.88 -11.03
CA TYR A 174 1.98 -16.93 -11.77
C TYR A 174 2.08 -15.79 -12.77
N LYS A 175 3.13 -14.98 -12.67
CA LYS A 175 3.36 -13.76 -13.49
C LYS A 175 2.16 -12.80 -13.50
N ALA A 176 1.40 -12.77 -12.42
CA ALA A 176 0.21 -11.96 -12.23
C ALA A 176 0.24 -11.13 -10.95
N THR A 177 1.43 -10.94 -10.36
CA THR A 177 1.64 -10.09 -9.18
C THR A 177 1.89 -8.64 -9.59
N SER A 178 1.84 -7.73 -8.63
CA SER A 178 2.08 -6.30 -8.87
C SER A 178 3.44 -5.99 -9.49
N ASN A 179 4.44 -6.85 -9.23
CA ASN A 179 5.81 -6.66 -9.70
C ASN A 179 6.12 -7.43 -11.00
N ASP A 180 5.37 -8.50 -11.28
CA ASP A 180 5.65 -9.40 -12.41
C ASP A 180 4.78 -9.10 -13.64
N ILE A 181 3.63 -8.45 -13.43
CA ILE A 181 2.69 -8.19 -14.53
C ILE A 181 3.30 -7.23 -15.54
N ASP A 182 3.09 -7.54 -16.81
CA ASP A 182 3.38 -6.61 -17.90
C ASP A 182 2.60 -5.30 -17.70
N TRP A 183 3.31 -4.18 -17.62
CA TRP A 183 2.72 -2.88 -17.35
C TRP A 183 1.77 -2.41 -18.47
N VAL A 184 2.02 -2.83 -19.74
CA VAL A 184 1.13 -2.53 -20.88
C VAL A 184 -0.19 -3.26 -20.69
N ALA A 185 -0.16 -4.54 -20.34
CA ALA A 185 -1.36 -5.32 -20.07
C ALA A 185 -2.18 -4.73 -18.92
N LYS A 186 -1.49 -4.29 -17.84
CA LYS A 186 -2.14 -3.64 -16.70
C LYS A 186 -2.83 -2.33 -17.09
N VAL A 187 -2.15 -1.48 -17.84
CA VAL A 187 -2.68 -0.19 -18.32
C VAL A 187 -3.83 -0.39 -19.28
N ARG A 188 -3.73 -1.36 -20.20
CA ARG A 188 -4.83 -1.72 -21.12
C ARG A 188 -6.05 -2.21 -20.37
N MET A 189 -5.88 -3.09 -19.39
CA MET A 189 -6.99 -3.54 -18.54
C MET A 189 -7.66 -2.36 -17.84
N GLN A 190 -6.89 -1.44 -17.25
CA GLN A 190 -7.44 -0.23 -16.65
C GLN A 190 -8.23 0.61 -17.67
N GLY A 191 -7.69 0.82 -18.86
CA GLY A 191 -8.34 1.58 -19.92
C GLY A 191 -9.66 0.94 -20.41
N GLN A 192 -9.68 -0.39 -20.54
CA GLN A 192 -10.89 -1.11 -20.94
C GLN A 192 -11.97 -1.05 -19.85
N VAL A 193 -11.61 -1.26 -18.58
CA VAL A 193 -12.51 -1.13 -17.43
C VAL A 193 -12.99 0.32 -17.28
N GLN A 194 -12.13 1.33 -17.55
CA GLN A 194 -12.49 2.75 -17.48
C GLN A 194 -13.67 3.12 -18.41
N LYS A 195 -13.88 2.39 -19.48
CA LYS A 195 -15.03 2.61 -20.37
C LYS A 195 -16.38 2.48 -19.67
N TRP A 196 -16.40 1.69 -18.58
CA TRP A 196 -17.59 1.39 -17.79
C TRP A 196 -17.55 1.98 -16.36
N VAL A 197 -16.63 2.93 -16.12
CA VAL A 197 -16.53 3.68 -14.86
C VAL A 197 -16.66 5.16 -15.18
N ASP A 198 -17.68 5.81 -14.64
CA ASP A 198 -17.97 7.23 -14.91
C ASP A 198 -17.02 8.18 -14.17
N HIS A 199 -16.51 7.81 -13.01
CA HIS A 199 -15.41 8.50 -12.31
C HIS A 199 -14.04 7.92 -12.67
N SER A 200 -13.05 8.15 -11.82
CA SER A 200 -11.69 7.67 -12.01
C SER A 200 -11.46 6.30 -11.37
N ILE A 201 -10.40 5.65 -11.82
CA ILE A 201 -9.88 4.39 -11.28
C ILE A 201 -8.55 4.68 -10.58
N SER A 202 -8.42 4.22 -9.35
CA SER A 202 -7.14 4.23 -8.62
C SER A 202 -6.42 2.91 -8.85
N VAL A 203 -5.34 2.97 -9.62
CA VAL A 203 -4.44 1.84 -9.91
C VAL A 203 -3.01 2.33 -9.90
N THR A 204 -2.11 1.56 -9.31
CA THR A 204 -0.68 1.84 -9.28
C THR A 204 0.08 0.84 -10.14
N VAL A 205 0.88 1.33 -11.08
CA VAL A 205 1.83 0.52 -11.84
C VAL A 205 3.15 0.51 -11.08
N ASN A 206 3.55 -0.67 -10.62
CA ASN A 206 4.84 -0.87 -9.95
C ASN A 206 5.91 -1.12 -11.00
N LEU A 207 7.02 -0.42 -10.88
CA LEU A 207 8.17 -0.51 -11.77
C LEU A 207 9.42 -0.83 -10.96
N PRO A 208 10.37 -1.60 -11.50
CA PRO A 208 11.64 -1.88 -10.84
C PRO A 208 12.49 -0.62 -10.66
N SER A 209 13.46 -0.68 -9.77
CA SER A 209 14.31 0.46 -9.40
C SER A 209 15.21 0.97 -10.54
N ASP A 210 15.53 0.11 -11.50
CA ASP A 210 16.40 0.38 -12.66
C ASP A 210 15.66 0.89 -13.90
N VAL A 211 14.35 1.17 -13.76
CA VAL A 211 13.54 1.70 -14.86
C VAL A 211 14.03 3.08 -15.32
N THR A 212 14.04 3.29 -16.65
CA THR A 212 14.43 4.57 -17.25
C THR A 212 13.27 5.58 -17.23
N GLU A 213 13.61 6.88 -17.26
CA GLU A 213 12.60 7.95 -17.40
C GLU A 213 11.81 7.83 -18.70
N GLU A 214 12.45 7.38 -19.79
CA GLU A 214 11.81 7.14 -21.07
C GLU A 214 10.70 6.09 -20.97
N LEU A 215 10.95 4.98 -20.26
CA LEU A 215 9.95 3.93 -20.04
C LEU A 215 8.77 4.47 -19.25
N VAL A 216 9.01 5.27 -18.21
CA VAL A 216 7.95 5.92 -17.44
C VAL A 216 7.12 6.86 -18.33
N GLY A 217 7.78 7.65 -19.19
CA GLY A 217 7.12 8.50 -20.17
C GLY A 217 6.23 7.70 -21.14
N ASN A 218 6.75 6.60 -21.67
CA ASN A 218 6.02 5.70 -22.56
C ASN A 218 4.80 5.06 -21.87
N LEU A 219 4.91 4.73 -20.59
CA LEU A 219 3.79 4.22 -19.80
C LEU A 219 2.65 5.24 -19.69
N TYR A 220 2.94 6.51 -19.40
CA TYR A 220 1.91 7.55 -19.38
C TYR A 220 1.26 7.76 -20.75
N ILE A 221 2.04 7.69 -21.83
CA ILE A 221 1.51 7.76 -23.20
C ILE A 221 0.58 6.58 -23.50
N GLU A 222 0.96 5.36 -23.08
CA GLU A 222 0.11 4.18 -23.25
C GLU A 222 -1.17 4.27 -22.42
N ALA A 223 -1.08 4.78 -21.18
CA ALA A 223 -2.25 5.02 -20.33
C ALA A 223 -3.23 5.99 -20.98
N TRP A 224 -2.73 7.08 -21.55
CA TRP A 224 -3.54 8.04 -22.30
C TRP A 224 -4.18 7.41 -23.54
N LYS A 225 -3.40 6.68 -24.36
CA LYS A 225 -3.91 5.97 -25.54
C LYS A 225 -4.97 4.93 -25.21
N SER A 226 -4.82 4.26 -24.06
CA SER A 226 -5.78 3.27 -23.56
C SER A 226 -7.06 3.90 -23.00
N GLY A 227 -7.12 5.22 -22.86
CA GLY A 227 -8.29 5.95 -22.35
C GLY A 227 -8.40 5.99 -20.83
N CYS A 228 -7.30 5.79 -20.11
CA CYS A 228 -7.27 5.97 -18.66
C CYS A 228 -7.48 7.43 -18.28
N LYS A 229 -8.28 7.71 -17.25
CA LYS A 229 -8.46 9.07 -16.69
C LYS A 229 -7.33 9.48 -15.74
N GLY A 230 -6.54 8.53 -15.26
CA GLY A 230 -5.39 8.74 -14.42
C GLY A 230 -4.54 7.48 -14.36
N CYS A 231 -3.26 7.63 -14.05
CA CYS A 231 -2.32 6.55 -13.87
C CYS A 231 -1.33 6.93 -12.78
N THR A 232 -1.13 6.05 -11.81
CA THR A 232 -0.13 6.23 -10.76
C THR A 232 1.03 5.28 -11.01
N VAL A 233 2.25 5.78 -10.89
CA VAL A 233 3.47 4.99 -11.03
C VAL A 233 4.20 4.96 -9.70
N TYR A 234 4.62 3.79 -9.28
CA TYR A 234 5.54 3.59 -8.17
C TYR A 234 6.81 2.91 -8.69
N ARG A 235 7.96 3.57 -8.54
CA ARG A 235 9.25 2.98 -8.81
C ARG A 235 9.82 2.42 -7.51
N ASP A 236 10.25 1.16 -7.55
CA ASP A 236 10.84 0.51 -6.39
C ASP A 236 12.05 1.29 -5.86
N GLY A 237 12.18 1.37 -4.53
CA GLY A 237 13.20 2.17 -3.86
C GLY A 237 12.99 3.69 -3.87
N SER A 238 11.92 4.23 -4.48
CA SER A 238 11.63 5.68 -4.46
C SER A 238 11.07 6.16 -3.10
N ARG A 239 10.62 5.25 -2.27
CA ARG A 239 10.20 5.49 -0.88
C ARG A 239 10.66 4.33 0.00
N ALA A 240 10.87 4.58 1.30
CA ALA A 240 11.13 3.50 2.25
C ALA A 240 9.93 2.54 2.26
N GLY A 241 10.17 1.29 1.83
CA GLY A 241 9.14 0.26 1.70
C GLY A 241 8.83 -0.40 3.03
N VAL A 242 7.54 -0.70 3.27
CA VAL A 242 7.07 -1.46 4.44
C VAL A 242 7.07 -2.97 4.13
N LEU A 243 7.01 -3.37 2.86
CA LEU A 243 7.02 -4.75 2.40
C LEU A 243 8.26 -4.99 1.54
N VAL A 244 9.02 -6.02 1.89
CA VAL A 244 10.26 -6.41 1.19
C VAL A 244 10.05 -7.77 0.54
N SER A 245 10.43 -7.89 -0.74
CA SER A 245 10.39 -9.19 -1.44
C SER A 245 11.55 -10.08 -1.00
N ASN A 246 11.34 -11.40 -1.05
CA ASN A 246 12.39 -12.37 -0.69
C ASN A 246 13.66 -12.31 -1.60
N LYS A 247 13.56 -11.67 -2.76
CA LYS A 247 14.64 -11.55 -3.75
C LYS A 247 15.52 -10.31 -3.54
N ASP A 248 15.15 -9.40 -2.65
CA ASP A 248 15.89 -8.16 -2.38
C ASP A 248 17.05 -8.39 -1.38
N LYS A 249 17.98 -9.28 -1.76
CA LYS A 249 19.30 -9.41 -1.11
C LYS A 249 20.31 -8.35 -1.59
N LYS A 250 19.91 -7.32 -2.28
CA LYS A 250 20.80 -6.18 -2.53
C LYS A 250 20.59 -5.16 -1.44
N GLN A 251 21.51 -5.15 -0.48
CA GLN A 251 21.77 -4.01 0.37
C GLN A 251 21.88 -2.76 -0.53
N THR A 252 20.85 -1.94 -0.55
CA THR A 252 21.03 -0.55 -0.93
C THR A 252 21.74 0.09 0.24
N THR A 253 23.04 0.12 0.21
CA THR A 253 23.83 1.05 1.00
C THR A 253 23.32 2.44 0.65
N SER A 254 22.40 2.95 1.46
CA SER A 254 22.10 4.38 1.48
C SER A 254 23.44 5.09 1.76
N PRO A 255 23.76 6.21 1.09
CA PRO A 255 24.99 6.94 1.35
C PRO A 255 25.06 7.58 2.76
N ASN A 256 24.19 7.20 3.66
CA ASN A 256 24.15 7.62 5.04
C ASN A 256 24.52 6.42 5.91
N GLU A 257 25.80 6.30 6.19
CA GLU A 257 26.35 5.38 7.18
C GLU A 257 25.77 5.68 8.57
N MET A 258 24.63 5.10 8.89
CA MET A 258 24.24 4.91 10.29
C MET A 258 25.15 3.84 10.86
N PRO A 259 25.73 3.99 12.04
CA PRO A 259 26.55 2.95 12.62
C PRO A 259 25.71 1.70 12.86
N ALA A 260 26.26 0.53 12.51
CA ALA A 260 25.65 -0.77 12.74
C ALA A 260 25.33 -1.01 14.23
N LYS A 261 26.04 -0.32 15.11
CA LYS A 261 25.81 -0.32 16.56
C LYS A 261 25.73 1.11 17.07
N ARG A 262 24.67 1.41 17.82
CA ARG A 262 24.51 2.73 18.43
C ARG A 262 25.73 3.07 19.30
N PRO A 263 26.38 4.25 19.09
CA PRO A 263 27.42 4.73 19.97
C PRO A 263 26.93 4.91 21.41
N MET A 264 27.82 4.75 22.36
CA MET A 264 27.48 4.96 23.79
C MET A 264 27.07 6.41 24.06
N GLU A 265 27.62 7.36 23.35
CA GLU A 265 27.31 8.78 23.43
C GLU A 265 26.91 9.32 22.07
N LEU A 266 25.88 10.16 22.02
CA LEU A 266 25.46 10.92 20.86
C LEU A 266 25.28 12.37 21.25
N ASP A 267 25.75 13.29 20.43
CA ASP A 267 25.36 14.69 20.55
C ASP A 267 23.84 14.79 20.38
N ALA A 268 23.20 15.74 21.02
CA ALA A 268 21.75 15.85 20.96
C ALA A 268 21.27 17.29 20.96
N ASP A 269 20.22 17.53 20.17
CA ASP A 269 19.45 18.75 20.17
C ASP A 269 18.21 18.61 21.06
N VAL A 270 17.80 19.71 21.69
CA VAL A 270 16.60 19.77 22.51
C VAL A 270 15.55 20.64 21.85
N VAL A 271 14.45 20.03 21.48
CA VAL A 271 13.29 20.69 20.87
C VAL A 271 12.11 20.70 21.83
N ARG A 272 11.50 21.87 22.01
CA ARG A 272 10.28 22.02 22.81
C ARG A 272 9.13 22.36 21.89
N PHE A 273 8.03 21.66 22.07
CA PHE A 273 6.82 21.87 21.25
C PHE A 273 5.56 21.69 22.09
N GLN A 274 4.44 22.05 21.53
CA GLN A 274 3.13 21.88 22.17
C GLN A 274 2.24 20.99 21.33
N ASN A 275 1.62 20.01 21.97
CA ASN A 275 0.63 19.13 21.37
C ASN A 275 -0.63 19.11 22.26
N ASN A 276 -1.81 19.40 21.69
CA ASN A 276 -3.09 19.42 22.39
C ASN A 276 -3.09 20.19 23.72
N LYS A 277 -2.43 21.35 23.76
CA LYS A 277 -2.22 22.22 24.95
C LYS A 277 -1.21 21.69 25.97
N GLU A 278 -0.68 20.48 25.80
CA GLU A 278 0.39 19.95 26.64
C GLU A 278 1.76 20.38 26.10
N LYS A 279 2.67 20.71 26.99
CA LYS A 279 4.06 21.04 26.63
C LYS A 279 4.89 19.77 26.58
N TRP A 280 5.61 19.60 25.50
CA TRP A 280 6.46 18.45 25.24
C TRP A 280 7.89 18.88 25.03
N ILE A 281 8.81 17.97 25.32
CA ILE A 281 10.24 18.09 25.07
C ILE A 281 10.72 16.87 24.30
N ALA A 282 11.55 17.09 23.30
CA ALA A 282 12.21 16.06 22.52
C ALA A 282 13.73 16.23 22.61
N PHE A 283 14.42 15.11 22.79
CA PHE A 283 15.88 14.98 22.70
C PHE A 283 16.18 14.23 21.41
N ILE A 284 16.82 14.90 20.47
CA ILE A 284 17.14 14.34 19.14
C ILE A 284 18.62 14.00 19.14
N GLY A 285 18.94 12.72 19.30
CA GLY A 285 20.30 12.22 19.21
C GLY A 285 20.84 12.31 17.80
N LEU A 286 22.03 12.84 17.64
CA LEU A 286 22.67 13.11 16.35
C LEU A 286 23.87 12.18 16.15
N TYR A 287 23.96 11.59 14.97
CA TYR A 287 25.15 10.90 14.50
C TYR A 287 25.69 11.61 13.26
N ASN A 288 26.94 12.05 13.32
CA ASN A 288 27.56 12.87 12.27
C ASN A 288 26.71 14.09 11.88
N GLY A 289 26.08 14.76 12.88
CA GLY A 289 25.24 15.94 12.67
C GLY A 289 23.84 15.65 12.08
N ARG A 290 23.44 14.39 11.99
CA ARG A 290 22.12 13.97 11.47
C ARG A 290 21.30 13.29 12.56
N PRO A 291 19.95 13.45 12.54
CA PRO A 291 19.07 12.76 13.49
C PRO A 291 19.25 11.23 13.40
N TYR A 292 19.53 10.61 14.53
CA TYR A 292 19.71 9.17 14.68
C TYR A 292 18.62 8.54 15.54
N GLU A 293 18.27 9.18 16.65
CA GLU A 293 17.25 8.72 17.60
C GLU A 293 16.49 9.90 18.19
N ILE A 294 15.31 9.65 18.73
CA ILE A 294 14.50 10.67 19.39
C ILE A 294 13.87 10.09 20.66
N PHE A 295 13.98 10.84 21.76
CA PHE A 295 13.27 10.59 23.00
C PHE A 295 12.34 11.76 23.27
N THR A 296 11.08 11.47 23.60
CA THR A 296 10.08 12.50 23.88
C THR A 296 9.44 12.27 25.24
N GLY A 297 9.06 13.35 25.90
CA GLY A 297 8.31 13.32 27.15
C GLY A 297 7.54 14.60 27.39
N ILE A 298 6.62 14.57 28.34
CA ILE A 298 5.87 15.76 28.78
C ILE A 298 6.85 16.66 29.55
N ALA A 299 6.86 17.94 29.20
CA ALA A 299 7.62 18.96 29.92
C ALA A 299 6.75 19.53 31.05
N ASP A 300 6.64 18.78 32.14
CA ASP A 300 5.85 19.13 33.34
C ASP A 300 6.74 19.13 34.58
N ASP A 301 6.37 19.95 35.56
CA ASP A 301 7.11 20.11 36.80
C ASP A 301 6.76 19.04 37.85
N GLU A 302 5.67 18.27 37.69
CA GLU A 302 5.23 17.28 38.68
C GLU A 302 5.53 15.83 38.28
N GLU A 303 5.35 15.45 37.02
CA GLU A 303 5.58 14.06 36.53
C GLU A 303 6.40 13.99 35.24
N GLY A 304 6.88 15.12 34.75
CA GLY A 304 7.52 15.24 33.46
C GLY A 304 9.04 15.50 33.52
N ILE A 305 9.59 15.85 32.36
CA ILE A 305 11.01 16.16 32.21
C ILE A 305 11.26 17.62 32.53
N MET A 306 11.97 17.88 33.63
CA MET A 306 12.45 19.23 33.99
C MET A 306 13.80 19.55 33.36
N LEU A 307 13.84 20.47 32.41
CA LEU A 307 15.07 20.96 31.82
C LEU A 307 15.04 22.49 31.68
N PRO A 308 16.10 23.22 32.12
CA PRO A 308 16.18 24.68 32.00
C PRO A 308 15.93 25.12 30.55
N LYS A 309 15.12 26.18 30.37
CA LYS A 309 14.73 26.68 29.03
C LYS A 309 15.92 27.07 28.15
N ALA A 310 17.04 27.46 28.76
CA ALA A 310 18.25 27.85 28.06
C ALA A 310 19.04 26.66 27.47
N VAL A 311 18.71 25.42 27.85
CA VAL A 311 19.39 24.23 27.32
C VAL A 311 18.74 23.84 26.00
N THR A 312 19.49 23.97 24.91
CA THR A 312 19.05 23.63 23.54
C THR A 312 19.83 22.47 22.94
N SER A 313 20.93 22.04 23.60
CA SER A 313 21.75 20.92 23.14
C SER A 313 22.46 20.25 24.32
N GLY A 314 22.94 19.05 24.09
CA GLY A 314 23.66 18.24 25.06
C GLY A 314 24.13 16.91 24.46
N LYS A 315 24.20 15.86 25.28
CA LYS A 315 24.54 14.51 24.87
C LYS A 315 23.55 13.50 25.43
N ILE A 316 23.21 12.49 24.66
CA ILE A 316 22.48 11.30 25.13
C ILE A 316 23.51 10.20 25.37
N VAL A 317 23.65 9.78 26.63
CA VAL A 317 24.57 8.73 27.05
C VAL A 317 23.80 7.47 27.36
N LYS A 318 24.16 6.36 26.70
CA LYS A 318 23.65 5.03 26.98
C LYS A 318 24.54 4.35 28.01
N HIS A 319 23.96 3.77 29.03
CA HIS A 319 24.65 2.91 29.98
C HIS A 319 23.76 1.69 30.32
N TYR A 320 24.32 0.75 31.04
CA TYR A 320 23.62 -0.44 31.48
C TYR A 320 23.51 -0.44 33.01
N ASP A 321 22.32 -0.77 33.51
CA ASP A 321 22.14 -0.98 34.96
C ASP A 321 22.77 -2.30 35.43
N ALA A 322 22.71 -2.56 36.73
CA ALA A 322 23.27 -3.78 37.34
C ALA A 322 22.63 -5.09 36.84
N GLU A 323 21.46 -4.99 36.25
CA GLU A 323 20.68 -6.10 35.69
C GLU A 323 20.91 -6.26 34.18
N GLY A 324 21.73 -5.40 33.57
CA GLY A 324 22.05 -5.41 32.14
C GLY A 324 21.04 -4.70 31.22
N ASN A 325 20.05 -4.01 31.79
CA ASN A 325 19.07 -3.24 30.99
C ASN A 325 19.68 -1.91 30.53
N SER A 326 19.35 -1.50 29.30
CA SER A 326 19.78 -0.21 28.77
C SER A 326 19.09 0.96 29.46
N ARG A 327 19.89 1.93 29.88
CA ARG A 327 19.44 3.22 30.41
C ARG A 327 20.00 4.36 29.56
N TYR A 328 19.30 5.48 29.54
CA TYR A 328 19.68 6.63 28.75
C TYR A 328 19.57 7.89 29.61
N ASP A 329 20.68 8.64 29.69
CA ASP A 329 20.75 9.92 30.39
C ASP A 329 21.01 11.06 29.41
N PHE A 330 20.38 12.20 29.64
CA PHE A 330 20.68 13.41 28.93
C PHE A 330 21.62 14.27 29.79
N GLN A 331 22.79 14.57 29.25
CA GLN A 331 23.83 15.42 29.89
C GLN A 331 23.94 16.74 29.14
N PHE A 332 24.02 17.83 29.89
CA PHE A 332 24.21 19.16 29.34
C PHE A 332 25.19 19.98 30.19
N GLN A 333 25.89 20.92 29.53
CA GLN A 333 26.75 21.85 30.26
C GLN A 333 25.94 23.02 30.76
N ASN A 334 26.02 23.28 32.06
CA ASN A 334 25.46 24.47 32.63
C ASN A 334 26.48 25.60 32.49
N LYS A 335 26.12 26.76 31.86
CA LYS A 335 27.04 27.91 31.66
C LYS A 335 27.53 28.55 32.96
N ARG A 336 27.31 27.94 34.10
CA ARG A 336 27.82 28.36 35.42
C ARG A 336 28.74 27.31 36.05
N GLY A 337 29.66 26.76 35.30
CA GLY A 337 30.72 25.89 35.80
C GLY A 337 30.26 24.46 36.04
#